data_8f30cd997c26a5a82978cc8486b25912
#
_entry.id   8f30cd997c26a5a82978cc8486b25912
#
_cell.length_a   1.000
_cell.length_b   1.000
_cell.length_c   1.000
_cell.angle_alpha   90.00
_cell.angle_beta   90.00
_cell.angle_gamma   90.00
#
_symmetry.space_group_name_H-M   'P 1'
#
loop_
_entity.id
_entity.type
_entity.pdbx_description
1 polymer ?
#
loop_
_entity_poly.entity_id
_entity_poly.type
_entity_poly.pdbx_seq_one_letter_code
_entity_poly.pdbx_strand_id
1 'polypeptide(L)'
;FKGVGAIALAGIQACERMPMVNVTVIDMLSAILPRTIVESMTNWFAGFEAFRRESSGLVVNCLIPSLVTLGIAKCINPAIMPNGVNMSRCWADSSLIDKASDYYKNAQSSDKVQESLKNILGNLEGFEGKNKIIFKDALSTEEIEKYSKELADLSRSTNSDRAVRKEIKKLSNKIVEKIHVADNIKIADNEKIVNASSVNSMLEDSVKYFKEFQKSGISIEEFAKKSKKLVKTKSLAGLAVILPLAASMQYINRWITGKISGVKGAPIYDDFGKEKDNVE
;
A
#
# COMPACT_ATOMS: atom_id res chain seq x y z
N PHE A 1 28.15 9.91 -18.34
CA PHE A 1 26.68 9.85 -18.51
C PHE A 1 26.05 8.52 -18.05
N LYS A 2 26.75 7.35 -18.13
CA LYS A 2 26.20 6.07 -17.65
C LYS A 2 25.86 6.04 -16.14
N GLY A 3 26.59 6.78 -15.30
CA GLY A 3 26.32 6.84 -13.86
C GLY A 3 25.06 7.62 -13.50
N VAL A 4 24.73 8.70 -14.20
CA VAL A 4 23.53 9.52 -13.95
C VAL A 4 22.28 8.76 -14.31
N GLY A 5 22.29 8.00 -15.41
CA GLY A 5 21.16 7.15 -15.79
C GLY A 5 20.87 6.04 -14.77
N ALA A 6 21.92 5.42 -14.20
CA ALA A 6 21.77 4.40 -13.16
C ALA A 6 21.18 4.96 -11.86
N ILE A 7 21.60 6.17 -11.45
CA ILE A 7 21.05 6.85 -10.25
C ILE A 7 19.58 7.24 -10.48
N ALA A 8 19.26 7.79 -11.66
CA ALA A 8 17.88 8.14 -12.02
C ALA A 8 16.97 6.90 -12.04
N LEU A 9 17.44 5.81 -12.64
CA LEU A 9 16.70 4.53 -12.67
C LEU A 9 16.49 3.96 -11.26
N ALA A 10 17.52 3.98 -10.41
CA ALA A 10 17.39 3.55 -9.02
C ALA A 10 16.42 4.42 -8.22
N GLY A 11 16.39 5.73 -8.48
CA GLY A 11 15.42 6.66 -7.90
C GLY A 11 13.98 6.34 -8.33
N ILE A 12 13.75 6.14 -9.62
CA ILE A 12 12.44 5.77 -10.18
C ILE A 12 11.96 4.43 -9.59
N GLN A 13 12.84 3.43 -9.55
CA GLN A 13 12.53 2.13 -8.94
C GLN A 13 12.24 2.23 -7.44
N ALA A 14 12.95 3.10 -6.70
CA ALA A 14 12.66 3.34 -5.29
C ALA A 14 11.28 4.00 -5.10
N CYS A 15 10.92 4.97 -5.93
CA CYS A 15 9.61 5.60 -5.94
C CYS A 15 8.50 4.60 -6.27
N GLU A 16 8.69 3.77 -7.27
CA GLU A 16 7.73 2.72 -7.66
C GLU A 16 7.50 1.68 -6.55
N ARG A 17 8.57 1.33 -5.82
CA ARG A 17 8.49 0.37 -4.69
C ARG A 17 7.79 0.91 -3.45
N MET A 18 7.66 2.22 -3.32
CA MET A 18 7.07 2.89 -2.16
C MET A 18 6.09 4.00 -2.60
N PRO A 19 4.94 3.64 -3.20
CA PRO A 19 4.04 4.62 -3.80
C PRO A 19 3.55 5.69 -2.81
N MET A 20 3.34 5.35 -1.54
CA MET A 20 2.96 6.34 -0.52
C MET A 20 4.07 7.35 -0.26
N VAL A 21 5.33 6.91 -0.20
CA VAL A 21 6.48 7.80 -0.04
C VAL A 21 6.63 8.67 -1.29
N ASN A 22 6.42 8.09 -2.47
CA ASN A 22 6.49 8.82 -3.73
C ASN A 22 5.46 9.95 -3.79
N VAL A 23 4.19 9.65 -3.53
CA VAL A 23 3.12 10.66 -3.46
C VAL A 23 3.47 11.73 -2.43
N THR A 24 3.91 11.33 -1.23
CA THR A 24 4.29 12.27 -0.17
C THR A 24 5.43 13.19 -0.61
N VAL A 25 6.47 12.65 -1.26
CA VAL A 25 7.63 13.44 -1.73
C VAL A 25 7.22 14.36 -2.88
N ILE A 26 6.43 13.87 -3.83
CA ILE A 26 5.95 14.69 -4.96
C ILE A 26 5.08 15.84 -4.43
N ASP A 27 4.10 15.58 -3.58
CA ASP A 27 3.24 16.62 -3.01
C ASP A 27 4.04 17.64 -2.19
N MET A 28 5.01 17.15 -1.40
CA MET A 28 5.90 18.03 -0.64
C MET A 28 6.68 18.98 -1.55
N LEU A 29 7.31 18.45 -2.62
CA LEU A 29 8.19 19.21 -3.50
C LEU A 29 7.43 20.06 -4.53
N SER A 30 6.30 19.57 -5.06
CA SER A 30 5.58 20.23 -6.16
C SER A 30 4.44 21.14 -5.70
N ALA A 31 3.87 20.90 -4.55
CA ALA A 31 2.74 21.67 -4.04
C ALA A 31 3.04 22.40 -2.73
N ILE A 32 3.48 21.67 -1.69
CA ILE A 32 3.60 22.22 -0.34
C ILE A 32 4.74 23.23 -0.24
N LEU A 33 5.94 22.87 -0.65
CA LEU A 33 7.11 23.75 -0.54
C LEU A 33 6.98 25.01 -1.44
N PRO A 34 6.63 24.91 -2.74
CA PRO A 34 6.48 26.09 -3.58
C PRO A 34 5.43 27.05 -3.02
N ARG A 35 4.28 26.55 -2.60
CA ARG A 35 3.23 27.37 -1.99
C ARG A 35 3.69 28.01 -0.69
N THR A 36 4.35 27.27 0.18
CA THR A 36 4.91 27.80 1.43
C THR A 36 5.88 28.94 1.16
N ILE A 37 6.77 28.79 0.17
CA ILE A 37 7.74 29.82 -0.19
C ILE A 37 7.03 31.08 -0.69
N VAL A 38 6.08 30.95 -1.63
CA VAL A 38 5.35 32.08 -2.18
C VAL A 38 4.57 32.84 -1.09
N GLU A 39 3.86 32.13 -0.24
CA GLU A 39 3.12 32.74 0.88
C GLU A 39 4.08 33.38 1.91
N SER A 40 5.24 32.76 2.16
CA SER A 40 6.27 33.33 3.07
C SER A 40 6.90 34.61 2.54
N MET A 41 6.95 34.81 1.22
CA MET A 41 7.45 36.05 0.61
C MET A 41 6.53 37.25 0.91
N THR A 42 5.26 37.00 1.13
CA THR A 42 4.29 38.02 1.51
C THR A 42 4.27 38.24 3.03
N ASN A 43 4.17 37.15 3.77
CA ASN A 43 4.16 37.15 5.23
C ASN A 43 4.67 35.80 5.75
N TRP A 44 5.66 35.81 6.63
CA TRP A 44 6.23 34.59 7.21
C TRP A 44 5.19 33.71 7.89
N PHE A 45 4.23 34.31 8.57
CA PHE A 45 3.15 33.60 9.25
C PHE A 45 2.20 32.93 8.24
N ALA A 46 1.88 33.58 7.12
CA ALA A 46 1.09 32.99 6.05
C ALA A 46 1.77 31.74 5.46
N GLY A 47 3.07 31.80 5.22
CA GLY A 47 3.85 30.65 4.79
C GLY A 47 3.83 29.49 5.78
N PHE A 48 4.01 29.79 7.08
CA PHE A 48 3.92 28.76 8.12
C PHE A 48 2.52 28.11 8.16
N GLU A 49 1.47 28.91 8.07
CA GLU A 49 0.09 28.42 8.02
C GLU A 49 -0.17 27.55 6.78
N ALA A 50 0.30 27.97 5.61
CA ALA A 50 0.20 27.19 4.38
C ALA A 50 0.88 25.83 4.55
N PHE A 51 2.13 25.82 5.04
CA PHE A 51 2.87 24.59 5.31
C PHE A 51 2.13 23.66 6.29
N ARG A 52 1.67 24.18 7.41
CA ARG A 52 0.96 23.42 8.44
C ARG A 52 -0.31 22.80 7.87
N ARG A 53 -1.11 23.57 7.14
CA ARG A 53 -2.38 23.15 6.59
C ARG A 53 -2.20 22.04 5.54
N GLU A 54 -1.31 22.24 4.59
CA GLU A 54 -1.06 21.28 3.54
C GLU A 54 -0.40 20.00 4.10
N SER A 55 0.58 20.14 5.01
CA SER A 55 1.22 18.99 5.67
C SER A 55 0.22 18.19 6.52
N SER A 56 -0.71 18.86 7.20
CA SER A 56 -1.77 18.16 7.96
C SER A 56 -2.70 17.37 7.03
N GLY A 57 -3.05 17.93 5.88
CA GLY A 57 -3.82 17.24 4.84
C GLY A 57 -3.09 15.98 4.33
N LEU A 58 -1.79 16.10 4.05
CA LEU A 58 -0.96 14.97 3.63
C LEU A 58 -0.93 13.85 4.68
N VAL A 59 -0.74 14.20 5.96
CA VAL A 59 -0.75 13.21 7.06
C VAL A 59 -2.10 12.52 7.16
N VAL A 60 -3.20 13.28 7.10
CA VAL A 60 -4.56 12.70 7.19
C VAL A 60 -4.89 11.83 6.00
N ASN A 61 -4.51 12.24 4.80
CA ASN A 61 -4.86 11.49 3.59
C ASN A 61 -3.94 10.28 3.34
N CYS A 62 -2.67 10.34 3.74
CA CYS A 62 -1.69 9.30 3.43
C CYS A 62 -1.42 8.34 4.61
N LEU A 63 -1.28 8.85 5.83
CA LEU A 63 -0.85 8.03 6.98
C LEU A 63 -2.02 7.52 7.82
N ILE A 64 -2.97 8.37 8.15
CA ILE A 64 -4.09 8.02 9.03
C ILE A 64 -4.95 6.87 8.49
N PRO A 65 -5.31 6.81 7.19
CA PRO A 65 -6.13 5.73 6.66
C PRO A 65 -5.56 4.35 6.93
N SER A 66 -4.26 4.17 6.70
CA SER A 66 -3.58 2.89 6.92
C SER A 66 -3.57 2.48 8.39
N LEU A 67 -3.34 3.45 9.29
CA LEU A 67 -3.29 3.20 10.74
C LEU A 67 -4.69 2.88 11.30
N VAL A 68 -5.69 3.67 10.91
CA VAL A 68 -7.09 3.48 11.33
C VAL A 68 -7.61 2.13 10.85
N THR A 69 -7.41 1.81 9.57
CA THR A 69 -7.89 0.54 9.00
C THR A 69 -7.18 -0.66 9.65
N LEU A 70 -5.89 -0.54 9.95
CA LEU A 70 -5.15 -1.58 10.67
C LEU A 70 -5.64 -1.74 12.11
N GLY A 71 -5.95 -0.64 12.80
CA GLY A 71 -6.52 -0.66 14.15
C GLY A 71 -7.88 -1.37 14.15
N ILE A 72 -8.78 -0.96 13.26
CA ILE A 72 -10.09 -1.59 13.07
C ILE A 72 -9.94 -3.08 12.74
N ALA A 73 -9.04 -3.43 11.82
CA ALA A 73 -8.81 -4.82 11.44
C ALA A 73 -8.35 -5.68 12.62
N LYS A 74 -7.52 -5.15 13.51
CA LYS A 74 -7.11 -5.85 14.73
C LYS A 74 -8.27 -6.07 15.71
N CYS A 75 -9.15 -5.10 15.85
CA CYS A 75 -10.33 -5.20 16.73
C CYS A 75 -11.36 -6.20 16.18
N ILE A 76 -11.56 -6.23 14.86
CA ILE A 76 -12.59 -7.07 14.23
C ILE A 76 -12.09 -8.52 14.01
N ASN A 77 -10.77 -8.71 13.84
CA ASN A 77 -10.21 -10.02 13.52
C ASN A 77 -10.65 -11.13 14.49
N PRO A 78 -10.60 -10.97 15.84
CA PRO A 78 -11.02 -12.01 16.79
C PRO A 78 -12.51 -12.38 16.68
N ALA A 79 -13.36 -11.47 16.21
CA ALA A 79 -14.80 -11.71 16.05
C ALA A 79 -15.15 -12.51 14.78
N ILE A 80 -14.27 -12.51 13.79
CA ILE A 80 -14.53 -13.15 12.48
C ILE A 80 -13.68 -14.40 12.30
N MET A 81 -12.42 -14.37 12.71
CA MET A 81 -11.45 -15.43 12.48
C MET A 81 -11.38 -16.40 13.65
N PRO A 82 -10.98 -17.66 13.41
CA PRO A 82 -10.73 -18.62 14.49
C PRO A 82 -9.61 -18.14 15.45
N ASN A 83 -9.61 -18.66 16.66
CA ASN A 83 -8.59 -18.37 17.64
C ASN A 83 -7.18 -18.66 17.10
N GLY A 84 -6.24 -17.75 17.35
CA GLY A 84 -4.86 -17.87 16.89
C GLY A 84 -4.60 -17.41 15.45
N VAL A 85 -5.63 -17.11 14.68
CA VAL A 85 -5.53 -16.61 13.30
C VAL A 85 -5.51 -15.09 13.26
N ASN A 86 -4.53 -14.51 12.60
CA ASN A 86 -4.38 -13.05 12.48
C ASN A 86 -4.28 -12.58 11.03
N MET A 87 -5.42 -12.28 10.44
CA MET A 87 -5.55 -11.74 9.08
C MET A 87 -5.64 -10.21 9.04
N SER A 88 -5.46 -9.51 10.15
CA SER A 88 -5.59 -8.04 10.21
C SER A 88 -4.67 -7.30 9.24
N ARG A 89 -3.49 -7.85 8.96
CA ARG A 89 -2.50 -7.31 8.01
C ARG A 89 -2.54 -7.94 6.62
N CYS A 90 -3.49 -8.81 6.34
CA CYS A 90 -3.71 -9.33 4.99
C CYS A 90 -4.63 -8.35 4.23
N TRP A 91 -4.16 -7.87 3.09
CA TRP A 91 -4.87 -6.91 2.24
C TRP A 91 -5.34 -7.53 0.93
N ALA A 92 -5.25 -8.86 0.83
CA ALA A 92 -5.74 -9.62 -0.30
C ALA A 92 -7.16 -9.18 -0.67
N ASP A 93 -7.39 -8.89 -1.93
CA ASP A 93 -8.73 -8.65 -2.44
C ASP A 93 -9.54 -9.96 -2.54
N SER A 94 -10.83 -9.84 -2.82
CA SER A 94 -11.68 -11.02 -2.94
C SER A 94 -11.26 -11.93 -4.09
N SER A 95 -10.72 -11.37 -5.17
CA SER A 95 -10.26 -12.13 -6.33
C SER A 95 -9.04 -12.99 -6.00
N LEU A 96 -8.05 -12.43 -5.29
CA LEU A 96 -6.88 -13.19 -4.86
C LEU A 96 -7.26 -14.30 -3.87
N ILE A 97 -8.18 -14.02 -2.92
CA ILE A 97 -8.68 -15.01 -1.97
C ILE A 97 -9.40 -16.16 -2.70
N ASP A 98 -10.25 -15.84 -3.67
CA ASP A 98 -10.97 -16.84 -4.46
C ASP A 98 -10.01 -17.70 -5.28
N LYS A 99 -9.08 -17.07 -6.02
CA LYS A 99 -8.05 -17.78 -6.79
C LYS A 99 -7.18 -18.69 -5.91
N ALA A 100 -6.70 -18.18 -4.78
CA ALA A 100 -5.91 -18.96 -3.83
C ALA A 100 -6.68 -20.19 -3.29
N SER A 101 -7.95 -19.98 -2.95
CA SER A 101 -8.82 -21.06 -2.48
C SER A 101 -9.08 -22.11 -3.57
N ASP A 102 -9.39 -21.67 -4.80
CA ASP A 102 -9.69 -22.56 -5.92
C ASP A 102 -8.45 -23.36 -6.36
N TYR A 103 -7.28 -22.72 -6.42
CA TYR A 103 -6.04 -23.45 -6.70
C TYR A 103 -5.71 -24.47 -5.61
N TYR A 104 -5.96 -24.15 -4.35
CA TYR A 104 -5.75 -25.10 -3.26
C TYR A 104 -6.68 -26.30 -3.32
N LYS A 105 -7.95 -26.10 -3.69
CA LYS A 105 -8.92 -27.20 -3.88
C LYS A 105 -8.53 -28.13 -5.02
N ASN A 106 -8.12 -27.52 -6.13
CA ASN A 106 -7.82 -28.24 -7.36
C ASN A 106 -6.40 -28.82 -7.40
N ALA A 107 -5.58 -28.51 -6.37
CA ALA A 107 -4.21 -29.00 -6.26
C ALA A 107 -4.19 -30.52 -6.10
N GLN A 108 -3.40 -31.18 -6.95
CA GLN A 108 -3.24 -32.63 -6.98
C GLN A 108 -1.97 -33.10 -6.28
N SER A 109 -0.99 -32.21 -6.07
CA SER A 109 0.25 -32.57 -5.38
C SER A 109 0.03 -32.78 -3.88
N SER A 110 0.98 -33.50 -3.28
CA SER A 110 1.03 -33.65 -1.81
C SER A 110 1.20 -32.31 -1.10
N ASP A 111 1.86 -31.34 -1.74
CA ASP A 111 2.02 -29.97 -1.27
C ASP A 111 1.07 -29.00 -1.99
N LYS A 112 -0.20 -28.99 -1.52
CA LYS A 112 -1.24 -28.13 -2.06
C LYS A 112 -0.93 -26.63 -1.95
N VAL A 113 -0.18 -26.23 -0.93
CA VAL A 113 0.19 -24.82 -0.74
C VAL A 113 1.21 -24.40 -1.79
N GLN A 114 2.25 -25.20 -2.02
CA GLN A 114 3.24 -24.93 -3.05
C GLN A 114 2.59 -24.88 -4.44
N GLU A 115 1.74 -25.87 -4.76
CA GLU A 115 1.04 -25.93 -6.04
C GLU A 115 0.12 -24.71 -6.24
N SER A 116 -0.57 -24.27 -5.19
CA SER A 116 -1.40 -23.07 -5.25
C SER A 116 -0.59 -21.81 -5.51
N LEU A 117 0.55 -21.66 -4.82
CA LEU A 117 1.47 -20.53 -5.02
C LEU A 117 2.12 -20.58 -6.41
N LYS A 118 2.43 -21.78 -6.92
CA LYS A 118 2.90 -21.99 -8.29
C LYS A 118 1.86 -21.51 -9.31
N ASN A 119 0.59 -21.86 -9.12
CA ASN A 119 -0.50 -21.42 -9.98
C ASN A 119 -0.75 -19.91 -9.87
N ILE A 120 -0.63 -19.32 -8.69
CA ILE A 120 -0.67 -17.86 -8.51
C ILE A 120 0.47 -17.19 -9.29
N LEU A 121 1.71 -17.66 -9.14
CA LEU A 121 2.86 -17.13 -9.88
C LEU A 121 2.72 -17.31 -11.40
N GLY A 122 2.28 -18.47 -11.84
CA GLY A 122 2.15 -18.79 -13.27
C GLY A 122 0.97 -18.07 -13.96
N ASN A 123 -0.04 -17.67 -13.21
CA ASN A 123 -1.24 -17.00 -13.71
C ASN A 123 -1.39 -15.56 -13.21
N LEU A 124 -0.28 -14.93 -12.83
CA LEU A 124 -0.25 -13.52 -12.52
C LEU A 124 -0.69 -12.72 -13.75
N GLU A 125 -1.97 -12.44 -13.78
CA GLU A 125 -2.53 -11.45 -14.68
C GLU A 125 -2.27 -10.10 -14.01
N GLY A 126 -1.44 -9.27 -14.64
CA GLY A 126 -1.28 -7.87 -14.25
C GLY A 126 -2.64 -7.19 -14.25
N PHE A 127 -2.80 -6.20 -13.37
CA PHE A 127 -4.03 -5.49 -13.08
C PHE A 127 -4.90 -5.20 -14.30
N GLU A 128 -6.22 -5.19 -14.05
CA GLU A 128 -7.29 -4.91 -14.98
C GLU A 128 -7.01 -3.74 -15.92
N GLY A 129 -6.92 -4.04 -17.16
CA GLY A 129 -6.72 -3.15 -18.29
C GLY A 129 -6.45 -3.99 -19.52
N LYS A 130 -6.54 -3.41 -20.70
CA LYS A 130 -6.35 -4.11 -22.00
C LYS A 130 -5.00 -4.83 -22.15
N ASN A 131 -4.12 -4.73 -21.16
CA ASN A 131 -2.75 -5.25 -21.17
C ASN A 131 -2.52 -6.22 -20.02
N LYS A 132 -2.80 -7.49 -20.22
CA LYS A 132 -2.46 -8.58 -19.30
C LYS A 132 -0.97 -8.90 -19.40
N ILE A 133 -0.22 -8.72 -18.32
CA ILE A 133 1.13 -9.25 -18.24
C ILE A 133 1.02 -10.68 -17.74
N ILE A 134 1.42 -11.61 -18.57
CA ILE A 134 1.49 -13.02 -18.23
C ILE A 134 2.93 -13.27 -17.81
N PHE A 135 3.16 -13.49 -16.52
CA PHE A 135 4.49 -13.81 -15.98
C PHE A 135 5.09 -15.11 -16.54
N LYS A 136 4.28 -15.95 -17.18
CA LYS A 136 4.71 -17.14 -17.91
C LYS A 136 5.84 -16.89 -18.91
N ASP A 137 5.85 -15.70 -19.52
CA ASP A 137 6.82 -15.36 -20.54
C ASP A 137 8.13 -14.81 -19.96
N ALA A 138 8.12 -14.39 -18.69
CA ALA A 138 9.25 -13.76 -18.01
C ALA A 138 9.99 -14.72 -17.04
N LEU A 139 9.30 -15.73 -16.51
CA LEU A 139 9.86 -16.72 -15.61
C LEU A 139 9.82 -18.10 -16.26
N SER A 140 10.95 -18.81 -16.23
CA SER A 140 10.97 -20.21 -16.64
C SER A 140 10.16 -21.10 -15.70
N THR A 141 9.73 -22.25 -16.18
CA THR A 141 9.00 -23.24 -15.35
C THR A 141 9.80 -23.62 -14.09
N GLU A 142 11.11 -23.73 -14.23
CA GLU A 142 12.02 -24.05 -13.12
C GLU A 142 12.08 -22.92 -12.09
N GLU A 143 12.04 -21.67 -12.52
CA GLU A 143 12.01 -20.51 -11.66
C GLU A 143 10.69 -20.37 -10.92
N ILE A 144 9.57 -20.61 -11.60
CA ILE A 144 8.24 -20.64 -10.97
C ILE A 144 8.21 -21.73 -9.90
N GLU A 145 8.74 -22.92 -10.20
CA GLU A 145 8.83 -24.02 -9.22
C GLU A 145 9.68 -23.64 -8.02
N LYS A 146 10.87 -23.08 -8.25
CA LYS A 146 11.77 -22.63 -7.20
C LYS A 146 11.14 -21.57 -6.32
N TYR A 147 10.56 -20.52 -6.92
CA TYR A 147 9.98 -19.41 -6.17
C TYR A 147 8.71 -19.81 -5.43
N SER A 148 7.88 -20.69 -6.01
CA SER A 148 6.71 -21.22 -5.32
C SER A 148 7.09 -22.03 -4.09
N LYS A 149 8.16 -22.80 -4.16
CA LYS A 149 8.72 -23.55 -3.01
C LYS A 149 9.23 -22.59 -1.93
N GLU A 150 10.03 -21.59 -2.29
CA GLU A 150 10.51 -20.58 -1.33
C GLU A 150 9.34 -19.87 -0.62
N LEU A 151 8.27 -19.50 -1.35
CA LEU A 151 7.07 -18.88 -0.79
C LEU A 151 6.28 -19.84 0.11
N ALA A 152 6.18 -21.13 -0.26
CA ALA A 152 5.53 -22.14 0.56
C ALA A 152 6.30 -22.37 1.88
N ASP A 153 7.61 -22.42 1.84
CA ASP A 153 8.46 -22.53 3.03
C ASP A 153 8.30 -21.31 3.94
N LEU A 154 8.23 -20.10 3.37
CA LEU A 154 7.93 -18.89 4.12
C LEU A 154 6.55 -18.91 4.78
N SER A 155 5.54 -19.51 4.13
CA SER A 155 4.20 -19.67 4.72
C SER A 155 4.17 -20.61 5.92
N ARG A 156 5.09 -21.55 6.00
CA ARG A 156 5.23 -22.52 7.11
C ARG A 156 6.20 -22.07 8.18
N SER A 157 6.96 -21.02 7.89
CA SER A 157 8.01 -20.55 8.77
C SER A 157 7.44 -20.01 10.09
N THR A 158 8.12 -20.33 11.19
CA THR A 158 7.86 -19.80 12.53
C THR A 158 8.45 -18.40 12.73
N ASN A 159 9.18 -17.88 11.73
CA ASN A 159 9.79 -16.57 11.77
C ASN A 159 8.74 -15.48 11.99
N SER A 160 9.18 -14.36 12.58
CA SER A 160 8.33 -13.19 12.75
C SER A 160 7.81 -12.67 11.40
N ASP A 161 6.61 -12.11 11.39
CA ASP A 161 6.02 -11.53 10.17
C ASP A 161 6.92 -10.48 9.51
N ARG A 162 7.76 -9.78 10.29
CA ARG A 162 8.72 -8.82 9.76
C ARG A 162 9.84 -9.49 8.98
N ALA A 163 10.37 -10.62 9.47
CA ALA A 163 11.41 -11.38 8.79
C ALA A 163 10.87 -12.00 7.50
N VAL A 164 9.68 -12.63 7.58
CA VAL A 164 9.00 -13.20 6.40
C VAL A 164 8.80 -12.15 5.31
N ARG A 165 8.26 -10.97 5.66
CA ARG A 165 8.08 -9.88 4.70
C ARG A 165 9.38 -9.40 4.06
N LYS A 166 10.48 -9.36 4.80
CA LYS A 166 11.79 -8.99 4.26
C LYS A 166 12.26 -9.98 3.18
N GLU A 167 12.06 -11.28 3.41
CA GLU A 167 12.43 -12.30 2.43
C GLU A 167 11.49 -12.28 1.20
N ILE A 168 10.18 -12.11 1.40
CA ILE A 168 9.23 -11.94 0.29
C ILE A 168 9.61 -10.73 -0.57
N LYS A 169 9.98 -9.60 0.06
CA LYS A 169 10.43 -8.42 -0.68
C LYS A 169 11.68 -8.66 -1.51
N LYS A 170 12.64 -9.43 -0.99
CA LYS A 170 13.84 -9.81 -1.77
C LYS A 170 13.46 -10.66 -2.98
N LEU A 171 12.55 -11.62 -2.78
CA LEU A 171 12.08 -12.49 -3.84
C LEU A 171 11.29 -11.73 -4.89
N SER A 172 10.34 -10.88 -4.46
CA SER A 172 9.57 -9.99 -5.32
C SER A 172 10.47 -9.10 -6.19
N ASN A 173 11.54 -8.54 -5.62
CA ASN A 173 12.50 -7.73 -6.37
C ASN A 173 13.19 -8.53 -7.48
N LYS A 174 13.60 -9.77 -7.20
CA LYS A 174 14.21 -10.64 -8.21
C LYS A 174 13.25 -10.97 -9.35
N ILE A 175 11.97 -11.23 -9.00
CA ILE A 175 10.91 -11.52 -9.97
C ILE A 175 10.68 -10.30 -10.88
N VAL A 176 10.51 -9.11 -10.28
CA VAL A 176 10.28 -7.88 -11.02
C VAL A 176 11.46 -7.49 -11.89
N GLU A 177 12.69 -7.66 -11.39
CA GLU A 177 13.91 -7.40 -12.16
C GLU A 177 13.98 -8.26 -13.42
N LYS A 178 13.62 -9.52 -13.33
CA LYS A 178 13.58 -10.43 -14.50
C LYS A 178 12.50 -10.02 -15.50
N ILE A 179 11.35 -9.63 -15.04
CA ILE A 179 10.27 -9.15 -15.90
C ILE A 179 10.73 -7.91 -16.67
N HIS A 180 11.37 -6.95 -15.99
CA HIS A 180 11.87 -5.73 -16.60
C HIS A 180 13.01 -5.98 -17.60
N VAL A 181 13.83 -7.01 -17.38
CA VAL A 181 14.93 -7.36 -18.29
C VAL A 181 14.42 -8.13 -19.52
N ALA A 182 13.41 -8.98 -19.35
CA ALA A 182 12.86 -9.79 -20.44
C ALA A 182 12.14 -8.95 -21.50
N ASP A 183 11.52 -7.84 -21.09
CA ASP A 183 10.65 -7.05 -21.97
C ASP A 183 11.34 -5.82 -22.57
N ASN A 184 12.63 -5.70 -22.70
CA ASN A 184 13.27 -4.52 -23.32
C ASN A 184 12.34 -3.30 -23.30
N ILE A 185 12.17 -2.65 -22.17
CA ILE A 185 11.12 -1.65 -21.91
C ILE A 185 11.12 -0.60 -23.04
N LYS A 186 10.26 -0.75 -24.00
CA LYS A 186 9.93 0.29 -24.97
C LYS A 186 8.79 1.12 -24.40
N ILE A 187 9.11 2.21 -23.75
CA ILE A 187 8.14 3.16 -23.16
C ILE A 187 7.13 3.69 -24.19
N ALA A 188 7.40 3.52 -25.52
CA ALA A 188 6.65 4.15 -26.58
C ALA A 188 5.43 3.38 -27.11
N ASP A 189 5.29 2.09 -26.86
CA ASP A 189 4.28 1.25 -27.54
C ASP A 189 3.25 0.58 -26.64
N ASN A 190 2.63 1.29 -25.73
CA ASN A 190 1.59 0.76 -24.83
C ASN A 190 2.03 -0.46 -24.00
N GLU A 191 3.30 -0.60 -23.70
CA GLU A 191 3.85 -1.75 -23.02
C GLU A 191 3.72 -1.65 -21.48
N LYS A 192 3.49 -2.73 -20.95
CA LYS A 192 3.06 -3.18 -19.65
C LYS A 192 4.09 -2.89 -18.56
N ILE A 193 3.84 -1.91 -17.72
CA ILE A 193 4.66 -1.66 -16.53
C ILE A 193 4.13 -2.52 -15.39
N VAL A 194 4.93 -3.46 -14.91
CA VAL A 194 4.63 -4.22 -13.69
C VAL A 194 5.04 -3.40 -12.49
N ASN A 195 4.08 -3.02 -11.67
CA ASN A 195 4.36 -2.30 -10.44
C ASN A 195 4.96 -3.27 -9.39
N ALA A 196 6.22 -3.03 -9.04
CA ALA A 196 6.95 -3.84 -8.06
C ALA A 196 6.27 -3.91 -6.69
N SER A 197 5.58 -2.83 -6.29
CA SER A 197 4.80 -2.77 -5.05
C SER A 197 3.59 -3.70 -5.10
N SER A 198 2.90 -3.77 -6.24
CA SER A 198 1.75 -4.66 -6.42
C SER A 198 2.15 -6.13 -6.40
N VAL A 199 3.26 -6.49 -7.05
CA VAL A 199 3.80 -7.86 -7.01
C VAL A 199 4.18 -8.23 -5.58
N ASN A 200 4.90 -7.36 -4.88
CA ASN A 200 5.29 -7.60 -3.49
C ASN A 200 4.07 -7.78 -2.57
N SER A 201 3.07 -6.91 -2.69
CA SER A 201 1.86 -6.97 -1.86
C SER A 201 1.08 -8.26 -2.11
N MET A 202 0.94 -8.66 -3.36
CA MET A 202 0.25 -9.88 -3.72
C MET A 202 0.96 -11.13 -3.19
N LEU A 203 2.29 -11.20 -3.31
CA LEU A 203 3.06 -12.32 -2.76
C LEU A 203 2.99 -12.33 -1.22
N GLU A 204 3.08 -11.17 -0.58
CA GLU A 204 2.95 -11.02 0.88
C GLU A 204 1.58 -11.49 1.35
N ASP A 205 0.51 -11.06 0.67
CA ASP A 205 -0.86 -11.44 1.01
C ASP A 205 -1.12 -12.92 0.76
N SER A 206 -0.59 -13.50 -0.33
CA SER A 206 -0.72 -14.92 -0.63
C SER A 206 -0.02 -15.78 0.43
N VAL A 207 1.22 -15.45 0.79
CA VAL A 207 1.97 -16.17 1.83
C VAL A 207 1.26 -16.01 3.18
N LYS A 208 0.79 -14.81 3.51
CA LYS A 208 0.06 -14.57 4.77
C LYS A 208 -1.25 -15.34 4.81
N TYR A 209 -1.98 -15.39 3.70
CA TYR A 209 -3.22 -16.15 3.58
C TYR A 209 -3.00 -17.64 3.90
N PHE A 210 -2.03 -18.29 3.25
CA PHE A 210 -1.74 -19.69 3.51
C PHE A 210 -1.13 -19.94 4.89
N LYS A 211 -0.28 -19.04 5.39
CA LYS A 211 0.27 -19.14 6.76
C LYS A 211 -0.83 -19.16 7.81
N GLU A 212 -1.80 -18.28 7.68
CA GLU A 212 -2.91 -18.20 8.65
C GLU A 212 -3.97 -19.28 8.41
N PHE A 213 -4.16 -19.69 7.15
CA PHE A 213 -5.01 -20.84 6.83
C PHE A 213 -4.52 -22.12 7.53
N GLN A 214 -3.22 -22.42 7.44
CA GLN A 214 -2.63 -23.61 8.09
C GLN A 214 -2.82 -23.64 9.60
N LYS A 215 -2.93 -22.48 10.25
CA LYS A 215 -3.20 -22.37 11.69
C LYS A 215 -4.68 -22.48 12.03
N SER A 216 -5.56 -22.26 11.05
CA SER A 216 -6.99 -22.07 11.30
C SER A 216 -7.74 -23.33 11.71
N GLY A 217 -7.27 -24.50 11.27
CA GLY A 217 -7.92 -25.79 11.51
C GLY A 217 -9.30 -25.95 10.86
N ILE A 218 -9.72 -25.03 9.98
CA ILE A 218 -11.00 -25.09 9.25
C ILE A 218 -10.80 -25.37 7.77
N SER A 219 -11.87 -25.66 7.04
CA SER A 219 -11.80 -25.88 5.59
C SER A 219 -11.39 -24.61 4.83
N ILE A 220 -10.77 -24.77 3.65
CA ILE A 220 -10.33 -23.64 2.84
C ILE A 220 -11.50 -22.76 2.40
N GLU A 221 -12.67 -23.35 2.19
CA GLU A 221 -13.91 -22.63 1.81
C GLU A 221 -14.39 -21.73 2.94
N GLU A 222 -14.42 -22.28 4.15
CA GLU A 222 -14.83 -21.52 5.32
C GLU A 222 -13.82 -20.41 5.62
N PHE A 223 -12.53 -20.72 5.48
CA PHE A 223 -11.45 -19.74 5.66
C PHE A 223 -11.55 -18.61 4.63
N ALA A 224 -11.77 -18.92 3.35
CA ALA A 224 -11.96 -17.93 2.31
C ALA A 224 -13.18 -17.04 2.58
N LYS A 225 -14.32 -17.63 2.98
CA LYS A 225 -15.53 -16.88 3.34
C LYS A 225 -15.28 -15.91 4.50
N LYS A 226 -14.62 -16.35 5.57
CA LYS A 226 -14.27 -15.53 6.72
C LYS A 226 -13.27 -14.44 6.34
N SER A 227 -12.27 -14.76 5.52
CA SER A 227 -11.28 -13.79 5.03
C SER A 227 -11.92 -12.69 4.19
N LYS A 228 -12.79 -13.03 3.25
CA LYS A 228 -13.56 -12.05 2.46
C LYS A 228 -14.46 -11.18 3.34
N LYS A 229 -15.12 -11.77 4.32
CA LYS A 229 -15.94 -11.03 5.30
C LYS A 229 -15.07 -10.04 6.07
N LEU A 230 -13.90 -10.46 6.57
CA LEU A 230 -12.97 -9.58 7.28
C LEU A 230 -12.50 -8.42 6.42
N VAL A 231 -12.05 -8.69 5.18
CA VAL A 231 -11.58 -7.67 4.24
C VAL A 231 -12.69 -6.66 3.95
N LYS A 232 -13.90 -7.12 3.63
CA LYS A 232 -15.05 -6.24 3.38
C LYS A 232 -15.41 -5.39 4.61
N THR A 233 -15.48 -6.01 5.80
CA THR A 233 -15.87 -5.31 7.02
C THR A 233 -14.83 -4.25 7.42
N LYS A 234 -13.53 -4.57 7.37
CA LYS A 234 -12.48 -3.61 7.69
C LYS A 234 -12.45 -2.42 6.72
N SER A 235 -12.71 -2.67 5.43
CA SER A 235 -12.74 -1.61 4.40
C SER A 235 -13.92 -0.66 4.63
N LEU A 236 -15.12 -1.20 4.87
CA LEU A 236 -16.31 -0.39 5.16
C LEU A 236 -16.16 0.40 6.47
N ALA A 237 -15.69 -0.24 7.53
CA ALA A 237 -15.47 0.43 8.81
C ALA A 237 -14.35 1.48 8.71
N GLY A 238 -13.30 1.21 7.94
CA GLY A 238 -12.25 2.18 7.64
C GLY A 238 -12.80 3.43 6.95
N LEU A 239 -13.60 3.25 5.90
CA LEU A 239 -14.26 4.36 5.20
C LEU A 239 -15.18 5.16 6.13
N ALA A 240 -15.97 4.49 6.97
CA ALA A 240 -16.89 5.14 7.91
C ALA A 240 -16.16 6.05 8.93
N VAL A 241 -14.90 5.77 9.25
CA VAL A 241 -14.07 6.60 10.14
C VAL A 241 -13.32 7.68 9.36
N ILE A 242 -12.74 7.31 8.21
CA ILE A 242 -11.84 8.21 7.44
C ILE A 242 -12.62 9.34 6.78
N LEU A 243 -13.82 9.08 6.22
CA LEU A 243 -14.61 10.10 5.54
C LEU A 243 -15.00 11.27 6.46
N PRO A 244 -15.57 11.05 7.67
CA PRO A 244 -15.84 12.13 8.59
C PRO A 244 -14.56 12.86 9.03
N LEU A 245 -13.47 12.13 9.26
CA LEU A 245 -12.19 12.72 9.66
C LEU A 245 -11.66 13.66 8.57
N ALA A 246 -11.62 13.19 7.31
CA ALA A 246 -11.19 14.00 6.18
C ALA A 246 -12.08 15.25 5.99
N ALA A 247 -13.40 15.09 6.09
CA ALA A 247 -14.34 16.20 6.01
C ALA A 247 -14.17 17.22 7.14
N SER A 248 -13.79 16.77 8.34
CA SER A 248 -13.60 17.66 9.49
C SER A 248 -12.29 18.43 9.47
N MET A 249 -11.32 18.07 8.62
CA MET A 249 -9.98 18.67 8.62
C MET A 249 -9.98 20.18 8.36
N GLN A 250 -10.86 20.69 7.51
CA GLN A 250 -10.97 22.13 7.30
C GLN A 250 -11.38 22.85 8.59
N TYR A 251 -12.33 22.31 9.33
CA TYR A 251 -12.77 22.87 10.60
C TYR A 251 -11.69 22.80 11.67
N ILE A 252 -11.00 21.66 11.76
CA ILE A 252 -9.88 21.48 12.68
C ILE A 252 -8.76 22.49 12.37
N ASN A 253 -8.39 22.63 11.10
CA ASN A 253 -7.36 23.57 10.67
C ASN A 253 -7.76 25.02 11.00
N ARG A 254 -9.00 25.43 10.69
CA ARG A 254 -9.50 26.77 11.05
C ARG A 254 -9.49 27.01 12.55
N TRP A 255 -9.90 26.01 13.34
CA TRP A 255 -9.88 26.10 14.79
C TRP A 255 -8.45 26.27 15.33
N ILE A 256 -7.48 25.51 14.82
CA ILE A 256 -6.07 25.63 15.19
C ILE A 256 -5.54 27.02 14.81
N THR A 257 -5.80 27.47 13.57
CA THR A 257 -5.41 28.82 13.11
C THR A 257 -5.97 29.91 14.02
N GLY A 258 -7.25 29.83 14.32
CA GLY A 258 -7.90 30.79 15.25
C GLY A 258 -7.30 30.80 16.66
N LYS A 259 -6.82 29.64 17.14
CA LYS A 259 -6.14 29.57 18.45
C LYS A 259 -4.72 30.15 18.41
N ILE A 260 -4.01 29.98 17.32
CA ILE A 260 -2.62 30.49 17.17
C ILE A 260 -2.63 32.01 16.89
N SER A 261 -3.52 32.47 16.00
CA SER A 261 -3.60 33.86 15.58
C SER A 261 -4.42 34.77 16.51
N GLY A 262 -5.29 34.17 17.34
CA GLY A 262 -6.26 34.92 18.15
C GLY A 262 -7.47 35.50 17.36
N VAL A 263 -7.48 35.33 16.03
CA VAL A 263 -8.57 35.82 15.15
C VAL A 263 -9.71 34.82 15.10
N LYS A 264 -10.94 35.26 15.34
CA LYS A 264 -12.13 34.42 15.22
C LYS A 264 -12.66 34.47 13.79
N GLY A 265 -12.86 33.32 13.17
CA GLY A 265 -13.42 33.20 11.82
C GLY A 265 -12.49 32.55 10.82
N ALA A 266 -12.74 32.73 9.53
CA ALA A 266 -11.82 32.32 8.46
C ALA A 266 -10.86 33.49 8.21
N PRO A 267 -9.60 33.41 8.68
CA PRO A 267 -8.66 34.47 8.46
C PRO A 267 -8.38 34.63 6.98
N ILE A 268 -8.44 35.84 6.47
CA ILE A 268 -7.92 36.21 5.18
C ILE A 268 -6.41 36.37 5.39
N TYR A 269 -5.59 35.69 4.61
CA TYR A 269 -4.13 35.63 4.81
C TYR A 269 -3.44 36.99 4.84
N ASP A 270 -4.02 37.97 4.15
CA ASP A 270 -3.49 39.34 4.08
C ASP A 270 -3.65 40.13 5.39
N ASP A 271 -4.49 39.66 6.32
CA ASP A 271 -4.75 40.35 7.57
C ASP A 271 -3.87 39.87 8.74
N PHE A 272 -3.10 38.81 8.53
CA PHE A 272 -2.19 38.31 9.54
C PHE A 272 -0.96 39.23 9.70
N GLY A 273 -0.88 39.91 10.79
CA GLY A 273 0.19 40.87 11.14
C GLY A 273 -0.21 42.32 11.03
N LYS A 274 -1.33 42.68 10.40
CA LYS A 274 -1.79 44.06 10.29
C LYS A 274 -2.63 44.51 11.49
N GLU A 275 -3.30 43.60 12.18
CA GLU A 275 -4.16 43.94 13.34
C GLU A 275 -3.37 44.28 14.62
N LYS A 276 -2.09 43.97 14.71
CA LYS A 276 -1.29 44.36 15.90
C LYS A 276 -0.82 45.79 15.89
N ASP A 277 -0.82 46.43 14.73
CA ASP A 277 -0.35 47.80 14.58
C ASP A 277 -1.50 48.86 14.78
N ASN A 278 -2.73 48.41 14.92
CA ASN A 278 -3.90 49.32 15.09
C ASN A 278 -4.50 49.32 16.49
N VAL A 279 -3.80 48.82 17.50
CA VAL A 279 -4.20 48.91 18.91
C VAL A 279 -3.08 49.65 19.67
N GLU A 280 -2.96 50.94 19.41
CA GLU A 280 -2.43 51.92 20.31
C GLU A 280 -3.51 52.90 20.72
#